data_28fe0d95062044ff1be8a03c19bcb76d
#
_entry.id   28fe0d95062044ff1be8a03c19bcb76d
#
_cell.length_a   1.000
_cell.length_b   1.000
_cell.length_c   1.000
_cell.angle_alpha   90.00
_cell.angle_beta   90.00
_cell.angle_gamma   90.00
#
_symmetry.space_group_name_H-M   'P 1'
#
loop_
_entity.id
_entity.type
_entity.pdbx_description
1 polymer ?
#
loop_
_entity_poly.entity_id
_entity_poly.type
_entity_poly.pdbx_seq_one_letter_code
_entity_poly.pdbx_strand_id
1 'polypeptide(L)'
;MNERITQEKAWKRLFDQWIFGIFGTLVVLMVPISLWTVDLTWGVLYIACTFIPLNILYVKRYRMRLSFQPELKGLYRRQLARNGINSVAFFLALNYQLLFTSNVAYICVTVFIAGAMLWTWNVETQTKRQDVECINFNKEAI
;
A
#
# COMPACT_ATOMS: atom_id res chain seq x y z
N MET A 1 25.60 -8.39 1.52
CA MET A 1 24.56 -8.43 2.59
C MET A 1 24.24 -7.05 3.15
N ASN A 2 25.22 -6.26 3.58
CA ASN A 2 24.98 -4.92 4.16
C ASN A 2 24.31 -3.90 3.21
N GLU A 3 24.62 -3.94 1.92
CA GLU A 3 24.06 -2.97 0.95
C GLU A 3 22.55 -3.10 0.77
N ARG A 4 22.04 -4.33 0.66
CA ARG A 4 20.58 -4.57 0.55
C ARG A 4 19.84 -4.08 1.79
N ILE A 5 20.36 -4.39 2.98
CA ILE A 5 19.77 -3.96 4.25
C ILE A 5 19.74 -2.42 4.33
N THR A 6 20.82 -1.76 3.92
CA THR A 6 20.88 -0.29 3.89
C THR A 6 19.83 0.30 2.93
N GLN A 7 19.68 -0.27 1.75
CA GLN A 7 18.69 0.18 0.76
C GLN A 7 17.25 -0.07 1.22
N GLU A 8 16.95 -1.22 1.87
CA GLU A 8 15.63 -1.48 2.46
C GLU A 8 15.32 -0.52 3.60
N LYS A 9 16.29 -0.17 4.47
CA LYS A 9 16.12 0.84 5.53
C LYS A 9 15.84 2.23 4.94
N ALA A 10 16.56 2.64 3.91
CA ALA A 10 16.34 3.89 3.22
C ALA A 10 14.94 3.94 2.55
N TRP A 11 14.54 2.85 1.89
CA TRP A 11 13.20 2.74 1.32
C TRP A 11 12.10 2.81 2.39
N LYS A 12 12.27 2.09 3.51
CA LYS A 12 11.32 2.11 4.64
C LYS A 12 11.14 3.52 5.19
N ARG A 13 12.23 4.26 5.39
CA ARG A 13 12.19 5.66 5.85
C ARG A 13 11.39 6.55 4.90
N LEU A 14 11.64 6.46 3.60
CA LEU A 14 10.85 7.19 2.60
C LEU A 14 9.38 6.79 2.60
N PHE A 15 9.10 5.50 2.71
CA PHE A 15 7.74 4.98 2.76
C PHE A 15 6.99 5.49 3.99
N ASP A 16 7.62 5.44 5.17
CA ASP A 16 7.04 5.94 6.42
C ASP A 16 6.78 7.45 6.34
N GLN A 17 7.72 8.23 5.79
CA GLN A 17 7.53 9.67 5.58
C GLN A 17 6.34 9.95 4.65
N TRP A 18 6.18 9.18 3.59
CA TRP A 18 5.03 9.30 2.67
C TRP A 18 3.71 8.91 3.34
N ILE A 19 3.68 7.81 4.08
CA ILE A 19 2.47 7.39 4.79
C ILE A 19 2.08 8.42 5.85
N PHE A 20 3.00 8.88 6.68
CA PHE A 20 2.71 9.91 7.69
C PHE A 20 2.28 11.23 7.04
N GLY A 21 2.93 11.66 5.97
CA GLY A 21 2.54 12.84 5.18
C GLY A 21 1.12 12.70 4.62
N ILE A 22 0.80 11.57 3.98
CA ILE A 22 -0.52 11.27 3.42
C ILE A 22 -1.57 11.21 4.51
N PHE A 23 -1.34 10.47 5.59
CA PHE A 23 -2.27 10.35 6.71
C PHE A 23 -2.47 11.68 7.42
N GLY A 24 -1.39 12.39 7.73
CA GLY A 24 -1.47 13.70 8.36
C GLY A 24 -2.29 14.69 7.53
N THR A 25 -2.03 14.73 6.22
CA THR A 25 -2.75 15.62 5.30
C THR A 25 -4.20 15.19 5.12
N LEU A 26 -4.50 13.89 5.04
CA LEU A 26 -5.88 13.38 4.99
C LEU A 26 -6.66 13.77 6.24
N VAL A 27 -6.09 13.59 7.41
CA VAL A 27 -6.77 13.95 8.67
C VAL A 27 -7.02 15.47 8.73
N VAL A 28 -6.04 16.29 8.39
CA VAL A 28 -6.17 17.74 8.39
C VAL A 28 -7.17 18.26 7.36
N LEU A 29 -7.29 17.60 6.19
CA LEU A 29 -8.23 18.03 5.15
C LEU A 29 -9.62 17.40 5.30
N MET A 30 -9.74 16.19 5.83
CA MET A 30 -11.03 15.53 6.01
C MET A 30 -11.91 16.21 7.06
N VAL A 31 -11.33 16.85 8.07
CA VAL A 31 -12.10 17.61 9.08
C VAL A 31 -12.82 18.82 8.47
N PRO A 32 -12.17 19.71 7.72
CA PRO A 32 -12.89 20.80 7.05
C PRO A 32 -13.75 20.34 5.85
N ILE A 33 -13.38 19.27 5.14
CA ILE A 33 -14.15 18.71 4.02
C ILE A 33 -15.48 18.11 4.51
N SER A 34 -15.49 17.49 5.69
CA SER A 34 -16.75 17.02 6.29
C SER A 34 -17.70 18.15 6.71
N LEU A 35 -17.15 19.36 6.90
CA LEU A 35 -17.89 20.56 7.28
C LEU A 35 -18.31 21.41 6.05
N TRP A 36 -17.66 21.24 4.92
CA TRP A 36 -17.98 21.93 3.66
C TRP A 36 -18.32 20.90 2.58
N THR A 37 -19.40 21.13 1.86
CA THR A 37 -19.78 20.36 0.66
C THR A 37 -18.74 20.59 -0.45
N VAL A 38 -17.61 19.90 -0.34
CA VAL A 38 -16.57 19.95 -1.37
C VAL A 38 -16.96 19.02 -2.51
N ASP A 39 -16.80 19.50 -3.73
CA ASP A 39 -17.02 18.73 -4.95
C ASP A 39 -16.19 17.44 -4.92
N LEU A 40 -16.83 16.30 -5.19
CA LEU A 40 -16.27 14.97 -5.25
C LEU A 40 -14.98 14.91 -6.09
N THR A 41 -14.88 15.74 -7.13
CA THR A 41 -13.75 15.83 -8.05
C THR A 41 -12.43 16.11 -7.32
N TRP A 42 -12.42 17.02 -6.34
CA TRP A 42 -11.23 17.37 -5.57
C TRP A 42 -10.76 16.23 -4.66
N GLY A 43 -11.69 15.52 -4.04
CA GLY A 43 -11.37 14.35 -3.20
C GLY A 43 -10.73 13.23 -4.02
N VAL A 44 -11.29 12.91 -5.19
CA VAL A 44 -10.74 11.89 -6.10
C VAL A 44 -9.36 12.30 -6.62
N LEU A 45 -9.18 13.56 -7.00
CA LEU A 45 -7.90 14.08 -7.51
C LEU A 45 -6.81 14.04 -6.42
N TYR A 46 -7.14 14.42 -5.20
CA TYR A 46 -6.23 14.36 -4.06
C TYR A 46 -5.79 12.91 -3.76
N ILE A 47 -6.73 11.97 -3.72
CA ILE A 47 -6.42 10.57 -3.45
C ILE A 47 -5.58 9.98 -4.59
N ALA A 48 -5.88 10.29 -5.85
CA ALA A 48 -5.05 9.88 -6.98
C ALA A 48 -3.61 10.40 -6.85
N CYS A 49 -3.42 11.67 -6.52
CA CYS A 49 -2.11 12.28 -6.32
C CYS A 49 -1.32 11.63 -5.16
N THR A 50 -1.98 11.12 -4.12
CA THR A 50 -1.30 10.44 -3.01
C THR A 50 -0.95 8.99 -3.34
N PHE A 51 -1.82 8.27 -4.07
CA PHE A 51 -1.60 6.86 -4.41
C PHE A 51 -0.58 6.65 -5.55
N ILE A 52 -0.47 7.59 -6.49
CA ILE A 52 0.50 7.47 -7.60
C ILE A 52 1.94 7.40 -7.07
N PRO A 53 2.43 8.31 -6.22
CA PRO A 53 3.78 8.22 -5.67
C PRO A 53 4.00 6.97 -4.82
N LEU A 54 3.00 6.52 -4.06
CA LEU A 54 3.07 5.30 -3.27
C LEU A 54 3.30 4.07 -4.16
N ASN A 55 2.58 3.97 -5.26
CA ASN A 55 2.77 2.87 -6.21
C ASN A 55 4.14 2.95 -6.91
N ILE A 56 4.66 4.15 -7.18
CA ILE A 56 6.04 4.33 -7.68
C ILE A 56 7.06 3.80 -6.68
N LEU A 57 6.87 4.06 -5.37
CA LEU A 57 7.75 3.52 -4.31
C LEU A 57 7.71 1.98 -4.27
N TYR A 58 6.54 1.36 -4.46
CA TYR A 58 6.43 -0.10 -4.54
C TYR A 58 7.16 -0.67 -5.76
N VAL A 59 7.07 -0.03 -6.93
CA VAL A 59 7.81 -0.44 -8.13
C VAL A 59 9.31 -0.28 -7.93
N LYS A 60 9.77 0.81 -7.31
CA LYS A 60 11.19 1.00 -6.96
C LYS A 60 11.68 -0.12 -6.05
N ARG A 61 10.93 -0.47 -4.99
CA ARG A 61 11.27 -1.57 -4.10
C ARG A 61 11.35 -2.91 -4.83
N TYR A 62 10.38 -3.19 -5.70
CA TYR A 62 10.38 -4.39 -6.52
C TYR A 62 11.65 -4.49 -7.37
N ARG A 63 12.04 -3.42 -8.08
CA ARG A 63 13.25 -3.39 -8.91
C ARG A 63 14.52 -3.59 -8.08
N MET A 64 14.60 -2.91 -6.93
CA MET A 64 15.71 -3.05 -6.00
C MET A 64 15.85 -4.50 -5.51
N ARG A 65 14.78 -5.13 -5.06
CA ARG A 65 14.81 -6.53 -4.62
C ARG A 65 15.20 -7.50 -5.73
N LEU A 66 14.70 -7.25 -6.93
CA LEU A 66 15.01 -8.07 -8.09
C LEU A 66 16.50 -8.00 -8.48
N SER A 67 17.18 -6.87 -8.26
CA SER A 67 18.63 -6.73 -8.54
C SER A 67 19.49 -7.55 -7.58
N PHE A 68 19.02 -7.82 -6.36
CA PHE A 68 19.75 -8.63 -5.38
C PHE A 68 19.45 -10.13 -5.48
N GLN A 69 18.20 -10.49 -5.78
CA GLN A 69 17.74 -11.88 -5.82
C GLN A 69 16.80 -12.12 -7.01
N PRO A 70 17.33 -12.25 -8.22
CA PRO A 70 16.53 -12.44 -9.44
C PRO A 70 15.73 -13.75 -9.46
N GLU A 71 16.17 -14.78 -8.74
CA GLU A 71 15.49 -16.06 -8.58
C GLU A 71 14.14 -15.95 -7.88
N LEU A 72 13.95 -14.93 -7.03
CA LEU A 72 12.70 -14.68 -6.33
C LEU A 72 11.73 -13.75 -7.10
N LYS A 73 11.95 -13.56 -8.41
CA LYS A 73 11.13 -12.70 -9.27
C LYS A 73 9.63 -12.97 -9.16
N GLY A 74 9.23 -14.24 -9.10
CA GLY A 74 7.81 -14.64 -8.97
C GLY A 74 7.20 -14.16 -7.66
N LEU A 75 7.94 -14.29 -6.56
CA LEU A 75 7.53 -13.83 -5.24
C LEU A 75 7.39 -12.30 -5.19
N TYR A 76 8.40 -11.58 -5.68
CA TYR A 76 8.40 -10.11 -5.66
C TYR A 76 7.31 -9.52 -6.57
N ARG A 77 6.99 -10.18 -7.70
CA ARG A 77 5.86 -9.81 -8.55
C ARG A 77 4.52 -9.96 -7.82
N ARG A 78 4.34 -11.03 -7.04
CA ARG A 78 3.15 -11.24 -6.20
C ARG A 78 3.04 -10.16 -5.11
N GLN A 79 4.17 -9.78 -4.49
CA GLN A 79 4.21 -8.68 -3.51
C GLN A 79 3.82 -7.33 -4.15
N LEU A 80 4.32 -7.04 -5.35
CA LEU A 80 3.97 -5.82 -6.07
C LEU A 80 2.46 -5.78 -6.39
N ALA A 81 1.91 -6.89 -6.91
CA ALA A 81 0.49 -7.01 -7.21
C ALA A 81 -0.37 -6.85 -5.93
N ARG A 82 0.05 -7.48 -4.81
CA ARG A 82 -0.59 -7.31 -3.50
C ARG A 82 -0.65 -5.84 -3.09
N ASN A 83 0.47 -5.13 -3.18
CA ASN A 83 0.53 -3.72 -2.79
C ASN A 83 -0.38 -2.85 -3.65
N GLY A 84 -0.46 -3.13 -4.95
CA GLY A 84 -1.40 -2.47 -5.86
C GLY A 84 -2.86 -2.73 -5.48
N ILE A 85 -3.22 -3.98 -5.22
CA ILE A 85 -4.59 -4.35 -4.80
C ILE A 85 -4.94 -3.72 -3.46
N ASN A 86 -4.02 -3.72 -2.48
CA ASN A 86 -4.26 -3.07 -1.20
C ASN A 86 -4.43 -1.54 -1.35
N SER A 87 -3.70 -0.90 -2.27
CA SER A 87 -3.90 0.52 -2.58
C SER A 87 -5.31 0.77 -3.12
N VAL A 88 -5.78 -0.08 -4.04
CA VAL A 88 -7.16 0.01 -4.59
C VAL A 88 -8.19 -0.27 -3.51
N ALA A 89 -8.01 -1.32 -2.69
CA ALA A 89 -8.91 -1.65 -1.60
C ALA A 89 -9.04 -0.50 -0.59
N PHE A 90 -7.92 0.12 -0.24
CA PHE A 90 -7.89 1.28 0.65
C PHE A 90 -8.58 2.51 0.03
N PHE A 91 -8.34 2.76 -1.28
CA PHE A 91 -9.02 3.81 -2.02
C PHE A 91 -10.54 3.61 -2.00
N LEU A 92 -11.01 2.40 -2.29
CA LEU A 92 -12.44 2.07 -2.25
C LEU A 92 -13.03 2.20 -0.85
N ALA A 93 -12.28 1.78 0.19
CA ALA A 93 -12.72 1.90 1.57
C ALA A 93 -12.91 3.35 2.03
N LEU A 94 -12.00 4.25 1.61
CA LEU A 94 -12.11 5.68 1.94
C LEU A 94 -13.24 6.38 1.21
N ASN A 95 -13.58 5.92 0.01
CA ASN A 95 -14.54 6.59 -0.86
C ASN A 95 -15.87 5.84 -0.98
N TYR A 96 -16.08 4.76 -0.20
CA TYR A 96 -17.25 3.91 -0.40
C TYR A 96 -18.57 4.69 -0.27
N GLN A 97 -18.66 5.62 0.68
CA GLN A 97 -19.86 6.44 0.89
C GLN A 97 -20.15 7.39 -0.29
N LEU A 98 -19.11 7.82 -1.00
CA LEU A 98 -19.22 8.75 -2.12
C LEU A 98 -19.47 8.03 -3.45
N LEU A 99 -18.90 6.82 -3.60
CA LEU A 99 -18.95 6.07 -4.85
C LEU A 99 -20.15 5.10 -4.93
N PHE A 100 -20.65 4.66 -3.77
CA PHE A 100 -21.66 3.60 -3.72
C PHE A 100 -22.86 3.99 -2.86
N THR A 101 -24.01 4.09 -3.49
CA THR A 101 -25.30 4.41 -2.84
C THR A 101 -26.16 3.18 -2.59
N SER A 102 -25.79 2.01 -3.17
CA SER A 102 -26.57 0.77 -3.04
C SER A 102 -25.95 -0.21 -2.05
N ASN A 103 -26.82 -0.92 -1.30
CA ASN A 103 -26.41 -1.96 -0.35
C ASN A 103 -25.61 -3.09 -1.04
N VAL A 104 -25.93 -3.43 -2.29
CA VAL A 104 -25.21 -4.46 -3.06
C VAL A 104 -23.78 -4.03 -3.33
N ALA A 105 -23.55 -2.78 -3.74
CA ALA A 105 -22.19 -2.26 -3.96
C ALA A 105 -21.38 -2.26 -2.66
N TYR A 106 -21.98 -1.92 -1.53
CA TYR A 106 -21.36 -1.99 -0.22
C TYR A 106 -20.88 -3.42 0.12
N ILE A 107 -21.72 -4.42 -0.08
CA ILE A 107 -21.37 -5.83 0.15
C ILE A 107 -20.20 -6.24 -0.75
N CYS A 108 -20.24 -5.91 -2.05
CA CYS A 108 -19.18 -6.23 -3.00
C CYS A 108 -17.84 -5.62 -2.59
N VAL A 109 -17.81 -4.36 -2.16
CA VAL A 109 -16.60 -3.68 -1.69
C VAL A 109 -16.07 -4.32 -0.41
N THR A 110 -16.94 -4.66 0.53
CA THR A 110 -16.54 -5.33 1.78
C THR A 110 -15.91 -6.69 1.51
N VAL A 111 -16.52 -7.50 0.63
CA VAL A 111 -15.98 -8.79 0.20
C VAL A 111 -14.63 -8.63 -0.50
N PHE A 112 -14.50 -7.63 -1.36
CA PHE A 112 -13.23 -7.32 -2.04
C PHE A 112 -12.13 -6.96 -1.03
N ILE A 113 -12.42 -6.10 -0.04
CA ILE A 113 -11.45 -5.70 0.99
C ILE A 113 -11.04 -6.91 1.84
N ALA A 114 -12.00 -7.74 2.27
CA ALA A 114 -11.71 -8.95 3.01
C ALA A 114 -10.82 -9.93 2.22
N GLY A 115 -11.12 -10.14 0.94
CA GLY A 115 -10.30 -10.93 0.03
C GLY A 115 -8.89 -10.39 -0.13
N ALA A 116 -8.73 -9.07 -0.27
CA ALA A 116 -7.42 -8.41 -0.34
C ALA A 116 -6.61 -8.59 0.94
N MET A 117 -7.24 -8.54 2.12
CA MET A 117 -6.59 -8.80 3.41
C MET A 117 -6.10 -10.25 3.52
N LEU A 118 -6.94 -11.23 3.17
CA LEU A 118 -6.57 -12.65 3.20
C LEU A 118 -5.41 -12.94 2.23
N TRP A 119 -5.46 -12.36 1.04
CA TRP A 119 -4.37 -12.51 0.09
C TRP A 119 -3.08 -11.85 0.58
N THR A 120 -3.16 -10.69 1.21
CA THR A 120 -2.02 -10.02 1.84
C THR A 120 -1.35 -10.92 2.86
N TRP A 121 -2.12 -11.53 3.74
CA TRP A 121 -1.60 -12.46 4.75
C TRP A 121 -0.89 -13.66 4.12
N ASN A 122 -1.50 -14.27 3.09
CA ASN A 122 -0.89 -15.39 2.39
C ASN A 122 0.45 -15.01 1.72
N VAL A 123 0.49 -13.91 0.97
CA VAL A 123 1.71 -13.44 0.30
C VAL A 123 2.79 -13.08 1.33
N GLU A 124 2.44 -12.47 2.45
CA GLU A 124 3.39 -12.13 3.50
C GLU A 124 3.96 -13.37 4.17
N THR A 125 3.14 -14.38 4.42
CA THR A 125 3.57 -15.66 4.97
C THR A 125 4.53 -16.38 4.02
N GLN A 126 4.23 -16.40 2.72
CA GLN A 126 5.13 -16.97 1.70
C GLN A 126 6.46 -16.21 1.63
N THR A 127 6.42 -14.87 1.72
CA THR A 127 7.63 -14.04 1.73
C THR A 127 8.54 -14.36 2.91
N LYS A 128 7.96 -14.44 4.11
CA LYS A 128 8.71 -14.78 5.34
C LYS A 128 9.37 -16.18 5.25
N ARG A 129 8.79 -17.09 4.49
CA ARG A 129 9.37 -18.44 4.30
C ARG A 129 10.49 -18.51 3.27
N GLN A 130 10.40 -17.71 2.22
CA GLN A 130 11.30 -17.81 1.06
C GLN A 130 12.41 -16.75 1.06
N ASP A 131 12.16 -15.59 1.63
CA ASP A 131 13.15 -14.50 1.71
C ASP A 131 13.71 -14.39 3.13
N VAL A 132 14.75 -15.20 3.41
CA VAL A 132 15.41 -15.27 4.73
C VAL A 132 16.03 -13.94 5.14
N GLU A 133 16.52 -13.15 4.19
CA GLU A 133 17.06 -11.82 4.46
C GLU A 133 15.97 -10.82 4.89
N CYS A 134 14.76 -10.96 4.36
CA CYS A 134 13.62 -10.17 4.80
C CYS A 134 13.23 -10.46 6.27
N ILE A 135 13.43 -11.71 6.72
CA ILE A 135 13.21 -12.11 8.13
C ILE A 135 14.24 -11.43 9.03
N ASN A 136 15.50 -11.44 8.64
CA ASN A 136 16.58 -10.84 9.42
C ASN A 136 16.40 -9.32 9.53
N PHE A 137 15.99 -8.66 8.44
CA PHE A 137 15.68 -7.23 8.45
C PHE A 137 14.58 -6.88 9.46
N ASN A 138 13.50 -7.68 9.52
CA ASN A 138 12.41 -7.43 10.45
C ASN A 138 12.81 -7.67 11.92
N LYS A 139 13.79 -8.55 12.20
CA LYS A 139 14.32 -8.76 13.55
C LYS A 139 15.22 -7.62 14.02
N GLU A 140 15.96 -6.99 13.10
CA GLU A 140 16.86 -5.87 13.42
C GLU A 140 16.14 -4.51 13.51
N ALA A 141 14.88 -4.44 13.05
CA ALA A 141 14.06 -3.22 13.03
C ALA A 141 13.15 -3.07 14.25
N ILE A 142 13.15 -4.08 15.15
CA ILE A 142 12.44 -4.08 16.44
C ILE A 142 13.45 -3.74 17.55
#